data_ce3929e86bdd8aa49211d3863802ede9
#
_entry.id   ce3929e86bdd8aa49211d3863802ede9
#
_cell.length_a   1.000
_cell.length_b   1.000
_cell.length_c   1.000
_cell.angle_alpha   90.00
_cell.angle_beta   90.00
_cell.angle_gamma   90.00
#
_symmetry.space_group_name_H-M   'P 1'
#
loop_
_entity.id
_entity.type
_entity.pdbx_description
1 polymer ?
#
loop_
_entity_poly.entity_id
_entity_poly.type
_entity_poly.pdbx_seq_one_letter_code
_entity_poly.pdbx_strand_id
1 'polypeptide(L)'
;MKNRIFIAVLLAAFLFTLTTSPGFAADKKYKFMLGTAGAGGEVYIWGGGAAKVVSQFAKDVQLTAQLTAGSGENLIRLQKNTLKIGLASNEWNWELYNGKGGLPKYEHRALLAMYKGDWHWGCRKTFPGNTIYDFKGKKVSFGPKGGGSYGMIKYVLDALGLKFADFDAKYLSVAESVDALKDGVIEGYFVGIGTPSSAFMDLATMPSGLKLISLSPADIKKCNEKYNFLSETVIPANTYKGVDYESRGPGRWHFMTCRHDFPEEAAYQIVKALTEHHKELVAVMTAAKLSTPENTIQYNILPLHPGAEKYFREKGYLK
;
A
#
# COMPACT_ATOMS: atom_id res chain seq x y z
N MET A 1 -23.57 -22.76 -75.53
CA MET A 1 -24.43 -22.77 -74.35
C MET A 1 -23.79 -23.62 -73.25
N LYS A 2 -22.63 -23.27 -72.73
CA LYS A 2 -21.95 -23.97 -71.62
C LYS A 2 -21.07 -22.99 -70.78
N ASN A 3 -21.55 -21.92 -70.32
CA ASN A 3 -20.78 -21.02 -69.40
C ASN A 3 -21.63 -20.16 -68.50
N ARG A 4 -22.84 -20.59 -68.09
CA ARG A 4 -23.71 -19.81 -67.18
C ARG A 4 -24.13 -20.50 -65.91
N ILE A 5 -23.58 -21.71 -65.59
CA ILE A 5 -23.98 -22.50 -64.40
C ILE A 5 -22.91 -22.47 -63.29
N PHE A 6 -21.71 -21.95 -63.52
CA PHE A 6 -20.61 -21.97 -62.53
C PHE A 6 -20.47 -20.76 -61.63
N ILE A 7 -21.31 -19.72 -61.76
CA ILE A 7 -21.22 -18.49 -60.93
C ILE A 7 -22.26 -18.46 -59.80
N ALA A 8 -23.27 -19.35 -59.80
CA ALA A 8 -24.33 -19.34 -58.80
C ALA A 8 -24.04 -20.15 -57.53
N VAL A 9 -22.95 -20.93 -57.44
CA VAL A 9 -22.63 -21.77 -56.28
C VAL A 9 -21.58 -21.16 -55.35
N LEU A 10 -20.90 -20.08 -55.73
CA LEU A 10 -19.86 -19.42 -54.95
C LEU A 10 -20.37 -18.19 -54.10
N LEU A 11 -21.64 -17.84 -54.20
CA LEU A 11 -22.25 -16.73 -53.46
C LEU A 11 -23.08 -17.15 -52.24
N ALA A 12 -23.29 -18.45 -52.01
CA ALA A 12 -24.03 -18.99 -50.88
C ALA A 12 -23.17 -19.44 -49.67
N ALA A 13 -21.82 -19.38 -49.79
CA ALA A 13 -20.90 -19.80 -48.73
C ALA A 13 -20.29 -18.65 -47.92
N PHE A 14 -20.72 -17.37 -48.12
CA PHE A 14 -20.10 -16.21 -47.45
C PHE A 14 -21.01 -15.44 -46.51
N LEU A 15 -22.09 -16.06 -46.05
CA LEU A 15 -23.07 -15.39 -45.18
C LEU A 15 -23.26 -16.10 -43.82
N PHE A 16 -22.28 -16.85 -43.34
CA PHE A 16 -22.42 -17.52 -42.03
C PHE A 16 -21.15 -17.38 -41.16
N THR A 17 -20.52 -16.20 -41.14
CA THR A 17 -19.53 -15.87 -40.13
C THR A 17 -19.71 -14.39 -39.73
N LEU A 18 -19.83 -14.15 -38.45
CA LEU A 18 -19.79 -12.86 -37.74
C LEU A 18 -21.14 -12.44 -37.13
N THR A 19 -21.59 -13.17 -36.13
CA THR A 19 -22.23 -12.51 -34.98
C THR A 19 -21.56 -12.99 -33.70
N THR A 20 -20.25 -12.84 -33.56
CA THR A 20 -19.68 -12.58 -32.25
C THR A 20 -19.84 -11.08 -32.02
N SER A 21 -21.01 -10.68 -31.56
CA SER A 21 -21.15 -9.37 -30.95
C SER A 21 -20.06 -9.24 -29.89
N PRO A 22 -19.20 -8.20 -29.93
CA PRO A 22 -18.40 -7.90 -28.75
C PRO A 22 -19.42 -7.68 -27.65
N GLY A 23 -19.44 -8.55 -26.64
CA GLY A 23 -20.26 -8.36 -25.47
C GLY A 23 -19.95 -6.97 -24.96
N PHE A 24 -20.89 -6.04 -25.11
CA PHE A 24 -20.82 -4.74 -24.46
C PHE A 24 -20.61 -5.05 -22.98
N ALA A 25 -19.45 -4.73 -22.44
CA ALA A 25 -19.23 -4.82 -21.02
C ALA A 25 -20.35 -4.02 -20.36
N ALA A 26 -21.21 -4.71 -19.63
CA ALA A 26 -22.37 -4.09 -18.99
C ALA A 26 -21.90 -2.85 -18.22
N ASP A 27 -22.57 -1.73 -18.43
CA ASP A 27 -22.18 -0.47 -17.78
C ASP A 27 -22.27 -0.64 -16.25
N LYS A 28 -21.14 -0.52 -15.56
CA LYS A 28 -21.06 -0.75 -14.11
C LYS A 28 -21.86 0.35 -13.39
N LYS A 29 -22.74 -0.06 -12.47
CA LYS A 29 -23.57 0.83 -11.66
C LYS A 29 -22.76 1.81 -10.81
N TYR A 30 -21.64 1.33 -10.27
CA TYR A 30 -20.78 2.10 -9.39
C TYR A 30 -19.42 2.32 -10.03
N LYS A 31 -19.04 3.58 -10.23
CA LYS A 31 -17.73 3.98 -10.78
C LYS A 31 -17.04 4.89 -9.78
N PHE A 32 -15.88 4.48 -9.27
CA PHE A 32 -15.15 5.25 -8.27
C PHE A 32 -13.68 5.40 -8.64
N MET A 33 -13.12 6.55 -8.25
CA MET A 33 -11.69 6.76 -8.20
C MET A 33 -11.16 6.20 -6.88
N LEU A 34 -10.09 5.40 -6.95
CA LEU A 34 -9.34 4.89 -5.81
C LEU A 34 -8.08 5.74 -5.64
N GLY A 35 -8.02 6.57 -4.60
CA GLY A 35 -6.82 7.34 -4.26
C GLY A 35 -5.69 6.42 -3.82
N THR A 36 -4.54 6.51 -4.47
CA THR A 36 -3.38 5.63 -4.24
C THR A 36 -2.21 6.38 -3.61
N ALA A 37 -1.09 6.49 -4.32
CA ALA A 37 0.08 7.28 -3.93
C ALA A 37 0.86 7.70 -5.19
N GLY A 38 2.06 8.22 -5.02
CA GLY A 38 2.96 8.56 -6.11
C GLY A 38 3.34 7.35 -6.96
N ALA A 39 3.60 7.59 -8.24
CA ALA A 39 3.98 6.54 -9.20
C ALA A 39 5.23 5.77 -8.72
N GLY A 40 5.24 4.45 -8.97
CA GLY A 40 6.35 3.56 -8.59
C GLY A 40 6.34 3.10 -7.12
N GLY A 41 5.54 3.72 -6.25
CA GLY A 41 5.39 3.28 -4.87
C GLY A 41 4.49 2.04 -4.74
N GLU A 42 4.71 1.22 -3.71
CA GLU A 42 3.95 -0.01 -3.48
C GLU A 42 2.44 0.22 -3.33
N VAL A 43 2.03 1.32 -2.69
CA VAL A 43 0.61 1.70 -2.55
C VAL A 43 -0.01 1.95 -3.93
N TYR A 44 0.74 2.55 -4.86
CA TYR A 44 0.27 2.75 -6.24
C TYR A 44 0.16 1.41 -6.99
N ILE A 45 1.16 0.54 -6.86
CA ILE A 45 1.17 -0.79 -7.51
C ILE A 45 0.01 -1.64 -6.98
N TRP A 46 -0.14 -1.72 -5.66
CA TRP A 46 -1.26 -2.44 -5.04
C TRP A 46 -2.61 -1.87 -5.48
N GLY A 47 -2.74 -0.55 -5.46
CA GLY A 47 -3.98 0.14 -5.85
C GLY A 47 -4.37 -0.10 -7.31
N GLY A 48 -3.39 -0.12 -8.22
CA GLY A 48 -3.60 -0.49 -9.62
C GLY A 48 -4.07 -1.94 -9.78
N GLY A 49 -3.44 -2.87 -9.05
CA GLY A 49 -3.86 -4.27 -8.99
C GLY A 49 -5.28 -4.43 -8.44
N ALA A 50 -5.58 -3.80 -7.32
CA ALA A 50 -6.91 -3.83 -6.72
C ALA A 50 -7.98 -3.24 -7.64
N ALA A 51 -7.71 -2.12 -8.29
CA ALA A 51 -8.63 -1.51 -9.25
C ALA A 51 -8.91 -2.45 -10.44
N LYS A 52 -7.88 -3.13 -10.96
CA LYS A 52 -8.01 -4.14 -12.02
C LYS A 52 -8.87 -5.32 -11.56
N VAL A 53 -8.55 -5.94 -10.42
CA VAL A 53 -9.28 -7.09 -9.88
C VAL A 53 -10.75 -6.74 -9.64
N VAL A 54 -11.03 -5.63 -8.96
CA VAL A 54 -12.41 -5.21 -8.70
C VAL A 54 -13.16 -4.93 -10.00
N SER A 55 -12.57 -4.19 -10.93
CA SER A 55 -13.24 -3.86 -12.20
C SER A 55 -13.53 -5.09 -13.05
N GLN A 56 -12.70 -6.13 -12.94
CA GLN A 56 -12.86 -7.38 -13.69
C GLN A 56 -13.89 -8.31 -13.03
N PHE A 57 -13.87 -8.45 -11.72
CA PHE A 57 -14.61 -9.52 -11.03
C PHE A 57 -15.82 -9.04 -10.20
N ALA A 58 -15.89 -7.78 -9.81
CA ALA A 58 -17.09 -7.24 -9.19
C ALA A 58 -18.17 -7.02 -10.24
N LYS A 59 -19.41 -7.44 -9.94
CA LYS A 59 -20.55 -7.38 -10.89
C LYS A 59 -20.83 -5.94 -11.35
N ASP A 60 -20.98 -5.02 -10.39
CA ASP A 60 -21.51 -3.68 -10.64
C ASP A 60 -20.52 -2.55 -10.26
N VAL A 61 -19.27 -2.88 -9.92
CA VAL A 61 -18.26 -1.90 -9.47
C VAL A 61 -17.11 -1.81 -10.46
N GLN A 62 -16.76 -0.57 -10.80
CA GLN A 62 -15.52 -0.22 -11.49
C GLN A 62 -14.68 0.69 -10.60
N LEU A 63 -13.41 0.34 -10.42
CA LEU A 63 -12.42 1.20 -9.77
C LEU A 63 -11.39 1.69 -10.78
N THR A 64 -11.01 2.95 -10.66
CA THR A 64 -9.91 3.55 -11.42
C THR A 64 -8.88 4.07 -10.41
N ALA A 65 -7.66 3.55 -10.47
CA ALA A 65 -6.56 4.01 -9.62
C ALA A 65 -6.19 5.45 -9.99
N GLN A 66 -6.10 6.33 -8.99
CA GLN A 66 -5.73 7.73 -9.14
C GLN A 66 -4.45 8.02 -8.37
N LEU A 67 -3.48 8.63 -9.03
CA LEU A 67 -2.28 9.16 -8.39
C LEU A 67 -2.63 10.25 -7.37
N THR A 68 -1.99 10.19 -6.21
CA THR A 68 -2.08 11.18 -5.14
C THR A 68 -0.74 11.30 -4.43
N ALA A 69 -0.61 12.23 -3.49
CA ALA A 69 0.58 12.28 -2.64
C ALA A 69 0.61 11.18 -1.56
N GLY A 70 -0.45 10.35 -1.44
CA GLY A 70 -0.53 9.22 -0.51
C GLY A 70 -1.56 9.39 0.61
N SER A 71 -1.32 8.72 1.74
CA SER A 71 -2.29 8.55 2.83
C SER A 71 -2.95 9.85 3.29
N GLY A 72 -2.16 10.89 3.56
CA GLY A 72 -2.68 12.17 4.05
C GLY A 72 -3.63 12.85 3.06
N GLU A 73 -3.23 12.94 1.77
CA GLU A 73 -4.11 13.50 0.73
C GLU A 73 -5.39 12.68 0.57
N ASN A 74 -5.27 11.35 0.52
CA ASN A 74 -6.42 10.47 0.36
C ASN A 74 -7.45 10.71 1.47
N LEU A 75 -7.02 10.78 2.72
CA LEU A 75 -7.91 10.96 3.86
C LEU A 75 -8.54 12.37 3.89
N ILE A 76 -7.79 13.42 3.57
CA ILE A 76 -8.33 14.77 3.43
C ILE A 76 -9.40 14.80 2.32
N ARG A 77 -9.15 14.14 1.20
CA ARG A 77 -10.11 14.05 0.09
C ARG A 77 -11.34 13.21 0.43
N LEU A 78 -11.18 12.12 1.23
CA LEU A 78 -12.32 11.39 1.78
C LEU A 78 -13.20 12.31 2.63
N GLN A 79 -12.61 13.05 3.56
CA GLN A 79 -13.32 14.00 4.42
C GLN A 79 -14.04 15.08 3.61
N LYS A 80 -13.37 15.67 2.61
CA LYS A 80 -13.94 16.70 1.72
C LYS A 80 -14.92 16.16 0.69
N ASN A 81 -15.18 14.85 0.68
CA ASN A 81 -16.07 14.18 -0.28
C ASN A 81 -15.61 14.30 -1.76
N THR A 82 -14.35 14.60 -2.02
CA THR A 82 -13.76 14.63 -3.38
C THR A 82 -13.15 13.29 -3.78
N LEU A 83 -13.11 12.34 -2.84
CA LEU A 83 -12.76 10.94 -3.02
C LEU A 83 -13.73 10.10 -2.19
N LYS A 84 -14.10 8.91 -2.66
CA LYS A 84 -15.00 8.01 -1.92
C LYS A 84 -14.26 6.86 -1.26
N ILE A 85 -13.11 6.47 -1.82
CA ILE A 85 -12.31 5.34 -1.40
C ILE A 85 -10.85 5.68 -1.59
N GLY A 86 -10.00 5.35 -0.62
CA GLY A 86 -8.58 5.68 -0.65
C GLY A 86 -7.73 4.67 0.12
N LEU A 87 -6.45 4.66 -0.17
CA LEU A 87 -5.46 3.82 0.49
C LEU A 87 -4.73 4.66 1.54
N ALA A 88 -4.66 4.16 2.77
CA ALA A 88 -3.99 4.87 3.84
C ALA A 88 -3.36 3.92 4.85
N SER A 89 -2.27 4.34 5.47
CA SER A 89 -1.63 3.64 6.58
C SER A 89 -2.31 3.96 7.91
N ASN A 90 -2.14 3.06 8.88
CA ASN A 90 -2.90 3.09 10.13
C ASN A 90 -2.66 4.35 10.96
N GLU A 91 -1.46 4.92 10.98
CA GLU A 91 -1.19 6.16 11.68
C GLU A 91 -2.01 7.34 11.15
N TRP A 92 -2.15 7.45 9.82
CA TRP A 92 -2.98 8.47 9.20
C TRP A 92 -4.48 8.20 9.41
N ASN A 93 -4.90 6.93 9.34
CA ASN A 93 -6.26 6.52 9.67
C ASN A 93 -6.61 6.89 11.12
N TRP A 94 -5.69 6.63 12.07
CA TRP A 94 -5.85 6.99 13.47
C TRP A 94 -5.95 8.51 13.68
N GLU A 95 -5.08 9.29 13.00
CA GLU A 95 -5.11 10.76 13.09
C GLU A 95 -6.45 11.33 12.66
N LEU A 96 -6.94 10.95 11.48
CA LEU A 96 -8.20 11.46 10.97
C LEU A 96 -9.39 10.99 11.83
N TYR A 97 -9.41 9.71 12.22
CA TYR A 97 -10.51 9.16 13.00
C TYR A 97 -10.63 9.83 14.38
N ASN A 98 -9.52 10.19 14.99
CA ASN A 98 -9.46 10.82 16.32
C ASN A 98 -9.32 12.34 16.30
N GLY A 99 -9.24 12.98 15.16
CA GLY A 99 -9.01 14.43 15.05
C GLY A 99 -7.64 14.84 15.60
N LYS A 100 -6.59 14.12 15.22
CA LYS A 100 -5.21 14.34 15.65
C LYS A 100 -4.33 14.76 14.47
N GLY A 101 -3.07 15.10 14.74
CA GLY A 101 -2.11 15.46 13.68
C GLY A 101 -2.48 16.69 12.86
N GLY A 102 -3.36 17.57 13.37
CA GLY A 102 -3.88 18.73 12.65
C GLY A 102 -5.02 18.39 11.68
N LEU A 103 -5.49 17.15 11.66
CA LEU A 103 -6.66 16.73 10.88
C LEU A 103 -7.95 16.90 11.70
N PRO A 104 -9.05 17.40 11.10
CA PRO A 104 -10.34 17.41 11.77
C PRO A 104 -10.87 15.97 11.90
N LYS A 105 -11.57 15.69 13.01
CA LYS A 105 -12.17 14.37 13.23
C LYS A 105 -13.14 14.00 12.10
N TYR A 106 -12.96 12.80 11.53
CA TYR A 106 -13.85 12.27 10.51
C TYR A 106 -13.99 10.75 10.62
N GLU A 107 -15.21 10.27 10.79
CA GLU A 107 -15.52 8.86 10.91
C GLU A 107 -15.55 8.18 9.55
N HIS A 108 -14.42 7.61 9.15
CA HIS A 108 -14.31 6.75 7.96
C HIS A 108 -14.27 5.28 8.36
N ARG A 109 -14.29 4.38 7.39
CA ARG A 109 -14.43 2.94 7.59
C ARG A 109 -13.33 2.17 6.87
N ALA A 110 -12.95 1.02 7.44
CA ALA A 110 -12.05 0.09 6.79
C ALA A 110 -12.80 -0.87 5.86
N LEU A 111 -12.19 -1.23 4.75
CA LEU A 111 -12.66 -2.25 3.82
C LEU A 111 -11.80 -3.52 3.90
N LEU A 112 -10.48 -3.41 3.66
CA LEU A 112 -9.56 -4.53 3.60
C LEU A 112 -8.15 -4.09 3.96
N ALA A 113 -7.42 -4.95 4.71
CA ALA A 113 -5.99 -4.81 4.88
C ALA A 113 -5.27 -4.96 3.54
N MET A 114 -4.25 -4.16 3.33
CA MET A 114 -3.42 -4.26 2.13
C MET A 114 -2.19 -5.12 2.41
N TYR A 115 -1.23 -4.55 3.09
CA TYR A 115 0.03 -5.18 3.49
C TYR A 115 0.65 -4.42 4.67
N LYS A 116 1.65 -5.02 5.27
CA LYS A 116 2.43 -4.43 6.35
C LYS A 116 3.64 -3.68 5.79
N GLY A 117 3.82 -2.45 6.20
CA GLY A 117 5.04 -1.69 5.96
C GLY A 117 6.05 -2.02 7.05
N ASP A 118 7.11 -2.74 6.70
CA ASP A 118 8.16 -3.16 7.60
C ASP A 118 9.19 -2.06 7.81
N TRP A 119 9.94 -2.16 8.90
CA TRP A 119 11.00 -1.23 9.26
C TRP A 119 12.21 -1.38 8.35
N HIS A 120 12.41 -0.45 7.43
CA HIS A 120 13.63 -0.37 6.65
C HIS A 120 14.37 0.91 6.99
N TRP A 121 15.47 0.77 7.72
CA TRP A 121 16.43 1.84 7.92
C TRP A 121 17.76 1.38 7.32
N GLY A 122 18.09 1.88 6.12
CA GLY A 122 19.28 1.49 5.38
C GLY A 122 20.38 2.54 5.47
N CYS A 123 21.61 2.08 5.49
CA CYS A 123 22.82 2.89 5.30
C CYS A 123 23.90 2.09 4.56
N ARG A 124 24.97 2.77 4.13
CA ARG A 124 26.14 2.07 3.61
C ARG A 124 26.82 1.25 4.72
N LYS A 125 27.37 0.09 4.38
CA LYS A 125 28.08 -0.79 5.33
C LYS A 125 29.26 -0.09 6.02
N THR A 126 29.85 0.91 5.34
CA THR A 126 30.95 1.75 5.85
C THR A 126 30.52 2.77 6.91
N PHE A 127 29.20 2.99 7.12
CA PHE A 127 28.74 3.87 8.18
C PHE A 127 29.05 3.23 9.55
N PRO A 128 29.74 3.95 10.48
CA PRO A 128 30.24 3.34 11.71
C PRO A 128 29.15 3.06 12.76
N GLY A 129 28.01 3.77 12.71
CA GLY A 129 26.91 3.63 13.66
C GLY A 129 26.07 2.36 13.45
N ASN A 130 25.49 1.84 14.54
CA ASN A 130 24.67 0.63 14.53
C ASN A 130 23.24 0.85 15.07
N THR A 131 22.94 2.05 15.55
CA THR A 131 21.65 2.43 16.12
C THR A 131 21.09 3.66 15.44
N ILE A 132 19.79 3.88 15.56
CA ILE A 132 19.14 5.11 15.07
C ILE A 132 19.75 6.38 15.69
N TYR A 133 20.26 6.29 16.92
CA TYR A 133 20.83 7.41 17.66
C TYR A 133 22.16 7.89 17.06
N ASP A 134 22.90 7.02 16.35
CA ASP A 134 24.16 7.34 15.69
C ASP A 134 23.98 8.24 14.44
N PHE A 135 22.71 8.40 14.01
CA PHE A 135 22.39 9.29 12.90
C PHE A 135 22.06 10.73 13.34
N LYS A 136 22.17 11.07 14.63
CA LYS A 136 22.00 12.45 15.07
C LYS A 136 23.00 13.37 14.36
N GLY A 137 22.50 14.47 13.81
CA GLY A 137 23.26 15.42 12.98
C GLY A 137 23.64 14.93 11.58
N LYS A 138 23.25 13.70 11.20
CA LYS A 138 23.52 13.14 9.87
C LYS A 138 22.35 13.41 8.91
N LYS A 139 22.66 13.43 7.62
CA LYS A 139 21.63 13.56 6.57
C LYS A 139 20.87 12.25 6.43
N VAL A 140 19.59 12.27 6.76
CA VAL A 140 18.70 11.10 6.70
C VAL A 140 17.46 11.45 5.90
N SER A 141 17.11 10.63 4.90
CA SER A 141 15.82 10.75 4.22
C SER A 141 14.72 9.98 4.98
N PHE A 142 13.61 10.68 5.22
CA PHE A 142 12.42 10.16 5.92
C PHE A 142 11.20 10.02 5.01
N GLY A 143 11.41 10.11 3.70
CA GLY A 143 10.33 10.14 2.73
C GLY A 143 9.62 11.50 2.63
N PRO A 144 8.74 11.68 1.62
CA PRO A 144 8.01 12.93 1.41
C PRO A 144 7.11 13.28 2.61
N LYS A 145 7.05 14.56 2.95
CA LYS A 145 6.07 15.06 3.95
C LYS A 145 4.65 14.71 3.49
N GLY A 146 3.82 14.20 4.40
CA GLY A 146 2.47 13.71 4.06
C GLY A 146 2.43 12.26 3.53
N GLY A 147 3.58 11.65 3.20
CA GLY A 147 3.68 10.24 2.86
C GLY A 147 3.58 9.32 4.07
N GLY A 148 3.29 8.03 3.82
CA GLY A 148 3.15 7.04 4.88
C GLY A 148 4.43 6.86 5.71
N SER A 149 5.61 6.81 5.08
CA SER A 149 6.88 6.66 5.82
C SER A 149 7.14 7.82 6.78
N TYR A 150 6.89 9.06 6.33
CA TYR A 150 6.96 10.24 7.17
C TYR A 150 5.97 10.17 8.36
N GLY A 151 4.73 9.73 8.10
CA GLY A 151 3.73 9.53 9.14
C GLY A 151 4.19 8.54 10.20
N MET A 152 4.71 7.38 9.78
CA MET A 152 5.21 6.36 10.68
C MET A 152 6.39 6.84 11.53
N ILE A 153 7.44 7.36 10.88
CA ILE A 153 8.67 7.74 11.58
C ILE A 153 8.43 8.87 12.59
N LYS A 154 7.50 9.77 12.33
CA LYS A 154 7.09 10.82 13.28
C LYS A 154 6.73 10.23 14.65
N TYR A 155 5.96 9.17 14.66
CA TYR A 155 5.52 8.49 15.88
C TYR A 155 6.62 7.65 16.52
N VAL A 156 7.47 7.03 15.72
CA VAL A 156 8.63 6.29 16.22
C VAL A 156 9.61 7.25 16.89
N LEU A 157 9.96 8.36 16.25
CA LEU A 157 10.83 9.38 16.84
C LEU A 157 10.26 9.90 18.16
N ASP A 158 8.97 10.22 18.18
CA ASP A 158 8.29 10.71 19.39
C ASP A 158 8.30 9.65 20.53
N ALA A 159 8.10 8.38 20.21
CA ALA A 159 8.18 7.30 21.21
C ALA A 159 9.60 7.14 21.80
N LEU A 160 10.62 7.42 21.00
CA LEU A 160 12.02 7.32 21.39
C LEU A 160 12.60 8.62 21.99
N GLY A 161 11.79 9.67 22.11
CA GLY A 161 12.23 10.98 22.58
C GLY A 161 13.14 11.72 21.59
N LEU A 162 13.04 11.38 20.30
CA LEU A 162 13.76 11.99 19.19
C LEU A 162 12.87 12.95 18.42
N LYS A 163 13.48 13.86 17.67
CA LYS A 163 12.82 14.82 16.79
C LYS A 163 13.48 14.84 15.43
N PHE A 164 12.76 15.25 14.38
CA PHE A 164 13.37 15.48 13.06
C PHE A 164 14.55 16.46 13.11
N ALA A 165 14.49 17.44 14.03
CA ALA A 165 15.56 18.42 14.24
C ALA A 165 16.87 17.80 14.82
N ASP A 166 16.83 16.58 15.35
CA ASP A 166 18.04 15.86 15.79
C ASP A 166 18.85 15.34 14.60
N PHE A 167 18.31 15.40 13.38
CA PHE A 167 18.90 14.96 12.12
C PHE A 167 18.99 16.12 11.13
N ASP A 168 19.87 16.04 10.13
CA ASP A 168 19.73 16.82 8.91
C ASP A 168 18.68 16.14 8.00
N ALA A 169 17.40 16.34 8.35
CA ALA A 169 16.27 15.61 7.78
C ALA A 169 16.01 15.99 6.32
N LYS A 170 15.99 15.00 5.43
CA LYS A 170 15.62 15.12 4.02
C LYS A 170 14.25 14.45 3.79
N TYR A 171 13.51 14.93 2.82
CA TYR A 171 12.13 14.49 2.54
C TYR A 171 11.99 14.09 1.07
N LEU A 172 12.85 13.15 0.66
CA LEU A 172 12.99 12.69 -0.72
C LEU A 172 11.99 11.57 -1.04
N SER A 173 11.64 11.43 -2.30
CA SER A 173 10.92 10.25 -2.80
C SER A 173 11.76 8.97 -2.62
N VAL A 174 11.15 7.80 -2.83
CA VAL A 174 11.86 6.51 -2.74
C VAL A 174 13.04 6.47 -3.71
N ALA A 175 12.82 6.84 -4.98
CA ALA A 175 13.86 6.83 -6.00
C ALA A 175 15.01 7.79 -5.66
N GLU A 176 14.68 9.05 -5.33
CA GLU A 176 15.68 10.06 -4.94
C GLU A 176 16.45 9.63 -3.68
N SER A 177 15.81 8.95 -2.71
CA SER A 177 16.47 8.46 -1.51
C SER A 177 17.46 7.34 -1.82
N VAL A 178 17.11 6.43 -2.73
CA VAL A 178 17.98 5.36 -3.21
C VAL A 178 19.22 5.96 -3.87
N ASP A 179 19.04 6.86 -4.82
CA ASP A 179 20.14 7.51 -5.54
C ASP A 179 21.03 8.31 -4.58
N ALA A 180 20.42 9.13 -3.70
CA ALA A 180 21.16 9.93 -2.73
C ALA A 180 21.98 9.08 -1.74
N LEU A 181 21.50 7.89 -1.34
CA LEU A 181 22.23 6.98 -0.49
C LEU A 181 23.40 6.30 -1.23
N LYS A 182 23.18 5.89 -2.48
CA LYS A 182 24.23 5.32 -3.35
C LYS A 182 25.35 6.33 -3.59
N ASP A 183 25.00 7.58 -3.88
CA ASP A 183 25.94 8.66 -4.19
C ASP A 183 26.62 9.24 -2.93
N GLY A 184 26.18 8.82 -1.73
CA GLY A 184 26.75 9.32 -0.48
C GLY A 184 26.28 10.72 -0.09
N VAL A 185 25.23 11.22 -0.72
CA VAL A 185 24.62 12.53 -0.41
C VAL A 185 23.91 12.48 0.95
N ILE A 186 23.33 11.31 1.29
CA ILE A 186 22.77 11.04 2.62
C ILE A 186 23.47 9.86 3.27
N GLU A 187 23.45 9.81 4.61
CA GLU A 187 24.03 8.71 5.39
C GLU A 187 22.99 7.63 5.73
N GLY A 188 21.72 8.00 5.85
CA GLY A 188 20.62 7.10 6.19
C GLY A 188 19.38 7.31 5.34
N TYR A 189 18.64 6.23 5.13
CA TYR A 189 17.35 6.23 4.48
C TYR A 189 16.35 5.36 5.25
N PHE A 190 15.28 5.98 5.71
CA PHE A 190 14.15 5.30 6.36
C PHE A 190 12.96 5.21 5.43
N VAL A 191 12.35 4.03 5.36
CA VAL A 191 11.05 3.82 4.72
C VAL A 191 10.30 2.67 5.41
N GLY A 192 9.00 2.84 5.61
CA GLY A 192 8.10 1.74 6.00
C GLY A 192 7.47 1.14 4.74
N ILE A 193 8.02 0.04 4.25
CA ILE A 193 7.68 -0.56 2.96
C ILE A 193 7.59 -2.09 3.10
N GLY A 194 6.91 -2.78 2.18
CA GLY A 194 6.80 -4.25 2.21
C GLY A 194 8.15 -4.96 2.00
N THR A 195 8.28 -6.17 2.53
CA THR A 195 9.47 -7.02 2.42
C THR A 195 9.19 -8.22 1.49
N PRO A 196 10.07 -8.51 0.49
CA PRO A 196 11.26 -7.75 0.08
C PRO A 196 10.90 -6.50 -0.75
N SER A 197 11.69 -5.43 -0.57
CA SER A 197 11.52 -4.16 -1.30
C SER A 197 12.49 -4.07 -2.48
N SER A 198 12.01 -3.68 -3.66
CA SER A 198 12.87 -3.44 -4.84
C SER A 198 13.89 -2.34 -4.60
N ALA A 199 13.53 -1.28 -3.87
CA ALA A 199 14.43 -0.20 -3.49
C ALA A 199 15.63 -0.72 -2.66
N PHE A 200 15.37 -1.63 -1.71
CA PHE A 200 16.44 -2.20 -0.88
C PHE A 200 17.20 -3.33 -1.57
N MET A 201 16.57 -4.04 -2.51
CA MET A 201 17.29 -4.94 -3.42
C MET A 201 18.30 -4.17 -4.27
N ASP A 202 17.93 -2.99 -4.77
CA ASP A 202 18.80 -2.12 -5.54
C ASP A 202 19.91 -1.53 -4.66
N LEU A 203 19.62 -1.04 -3.45
CA LEU A 203 20.63 -0.59 -2.49
C LEU A 203 21.64 -1.71 -2.10
N ALA A 204 21.20 -2.96 -2.06
CA ALA A 204 22.07 -4.10 -1.78
C ALA A 204 23.11 -4.36 -2.90
N THR A 205 22.99 -3.71 -4.05
CA THR A 205 24.00 -3.76 -5.13
C THR A 205 25.12 -2.74 -4.97
N MET A 206 25.03 -1.82 -4.00
CA MET A 206 26.08 -0.81 -3.77
C MET A 206 27.45 -1.46 -3.55
N PRO A 207 28.54 -0.93 -4.13
CA PRO A 207 29.90 -1.40 -3.84
C PRO A 207 30.26 -1.34 -2.35
N SER A 208 29.74 -0.33 -1.62
CA SER A 208 29.91 -0.19 -0.17
C SER A 208 29.13 -1.20 0.65
N GLY A 209 28.23 -1.98 0.04
CA GLY A 209 27.28 -2.86 0.70
C GLY A 209 26.16 -2.12 1.44
N LEU A 210 25.07 -2.82 1.69
CA LEU A 210 23.93 -2.37 2.48
C LEU A 210 24.06 -2.84 3.92
N LYS A 211 23.77 -1.95 4.88
CA LYS A 211 23.52 -2.29 6.28
C LYS A 211 22.12 -1.83 6.68
N LEU A 212 21.35 -2.71 7.33
CA LEU A 212 20.08 -2.39 7.96
C LEU A 212 20.29 -2.10 9.44
N ILE A 213 19.62 -1.07 9.93
CA ILE A 213 19.64 -0.67 11.34
C ILE A 213 18.37 -1.15 12.03
N SER A 214 18.52 -2.02 13.01
CA SER A 214 17.44 -2.46 13.89
C SER A 214 17.23 -1.48 15.03
N LEU A 215 16.01 -1.45 15.57
CA LEU A 215 15.78 -0.93 16.92
C LEU A 215 16.04 -2.02 17.96
N SER A 216 16.42 -1.59 19.17
CA SER A 216 16.52 -2.50 20.30
C SER A 216 15.12 -3.04 20.69
N PRO A 217 15.02 -4.25 21.30
CA PRO A 217 13.74 -4.75 21.79
C PRO A 217 13.03 -3.78 22.75
N ALA A 218 13.81 -3.05 23.58
CA ALA A 218 13.28 -2.05 24.50
C ALA A 218 12.68 -0.85 23.75
N ASP A 219 13.31 -0.41 22.66
CA ASP A 219 12.81 0.71 21.85
C ASP A 219 11.57 0.30 21.04
N ILE A 220 11.54 -0.92 20.50
CA ILE A 220 10.36 -1.48 19.83
C ILE A 220 9.18 -1.53 20.81
N LYS A 221 9.43 -2.01 22.03
CA LYS A 221 8.41 -2.06 23.09
C LYS A 221 7.86 -0.67 23.41
N LYS A 222 8.71 0.34 23.60
CA LYS A 222 8.28 1.75 23.81
C LYS A 222 7.38 2.24 22.68
N CYS A 223 7.73 1.95 21.42
CA CYS A 223 6.93 2.34 20.27
C CYS A 223 5.53 1.70 20.30
N ASN A 224 5.48 0.38 20.52
CA ASN A 224 4.23 -0.38 20.48
C ASN A 224 3.30 -0.08 21.68
N GLU A 225 3.86 0.19 22.85
CA GLU A 225 3.08 0.59 24.03
C GLU A 225 2.51 2.01 23.90
N LYS A 226 3.27 2.93 23.30
CA LYS A 226 2.80 4.31 23.12
C LYS A 226 1.80 4.45 21.98
N TYR A 227 1.94 3.66 20.93
CA TYR A 227 1.13 3.76 19.72
C TYR A 227 0.63 2.39 19.24
N ASN A 228 -0.63 2.09 19.52
CA ASN A 228 -1.29 0.79 19.23
C ASN A 228 -1.43 0.45 17.74
N PHE A 229 -1.17 1.39 16.85
CA PHE A 229 -1.12 1.16 15.39
C PHE A 229 0.26 0.71 14.89
N LEU A 230 1.28 0.72 15.76
CA LEU A 230 2.59 0.15 15.49
C LEU A 230 2.64 -1.29 16.01
N SER A 231 3.41 -2.13 15.32
CA SER A 231 3.67 -3.50 15.74
C SER A 231 5.07 -3.91 15.31
N GLU A 232 5.71 -4.83 16.05
CA GLU A 232 7.03 -5.31 15.65
C GLU A 232 7.00 -5.96 14.26
N THR A 233 8.02 -5.66 13.47
CA THR A 233 8.28 -6.28 12.18
C THR A 233 9.70 -6.81 12.12
N VAL A 234 9.87 -7.87 11.33
CA VAL A 234 11.15 -8.54 11.14
C VAL A 234 11.41 -8.66 9.65
N ILE A 235 12.56 -8.16 9.20
CA ILE A 235 13.12 -8.47 7.89
C ILE A 235 14.05 -9.67 8.11
N PRO A 236 13.75 -10.85 7.54
CA PRO A 236 14.57 -12.04 7.74
C PRO A 236 16.01 -11.84 7.24
N ALA A 237 16.93 -12.54 7.86
CA ALA A 237 18.30 -12.63 7.37
C ALA A 237 18.32 -13.10 5.91
N ASN A 238 19.30 -12.63 5.14
CA ASN A 238 19.48 -12.95 3.72
C ASN A 238 18.34 -12.49 2.78
N THR A 239 17.42 -11.63 3.27
CA THR A 239 16.42 -11.00 2.39
C THR A 239 17.08 -10.10 1.35
N TYR A 240 18.15 -9.41 1.74
CA TYR A 240 18.94 -8.53 0.86
C TYR A 240 20.40 -9.02 0.80
N LYS A 241 21.00 -8.94 -0.37
CA LYS A 241 22.39 -9.36 -0.60
C LYS A 241 23.34 -8.69 0.41
N GLY A 242 24.13 -9.49 1.13
CA GLY A 242 25.12 -9.02 2.10
C GLY A 242 24.55 -8.56 3.45
N VAL A 243 23.25 -8.82 3.71
CA VAL A 243 22.60 -8.63 5.02
C VAL A 243 22.23 -10.03 5.53
N ASP A 244 23.11 -10.62 6.32
CA ASP A 244 23.07 -12.00 6.85
C ASP A 244 22.45 -12.10 8.25
N TYR A 245 21.83 -11.04 8.72
CA TYR A 245 21.15 -10.92 10.02
C TYR A 245 19.72 -10.42 9.85
N GLU A 246 18.90 -10.66 10.87
CA GLU A 246 17.55 -10.11 10.95
C GLU A 246 17.58 -8.62 11.29
N SER A 247 16.75 -7.82 10.63
CA SER A 247 16.49 -6.44 11.02
C SER A 247 15.10 -6.30 11.61
N ARG A 248 15.01 -5.68 12.79
CA ARG A 248 13.78 -5.54 13.57
C ARG A 248 13.46 -4.08 13.84
N GLY A 249 12.18 -3.77 13.86
CA GLY A 249 11.68 -2.45 14.24
C GLY A 249 10.17 -2.38 14.22
N PRO A 250 9.56 -1.27 14.58
CA PRO A 250 8.12 -1.08 14.45
C PRO A 250 7.71 -1.00 12.98
N GLY A 251 6.58 -1.54 12.67
CA GLY A 251 5.93 -1.40 11.36
C GLY A 251 4.47 -1.05 11.52
N ARG A 252 3.77 -0.90 10.43
CA ARG A 252 2.37 -0.55 10.40
C ARG A 252 1.65 -1.22 9.24
N TRP A 253 0.34 -1.29 9.37
CA TRP A 253 -0.51 -1.78 8.28
C TRP A 253 -1.01 -0.65 7.39
N HIS A 254 -1.25 -0.98 6.14
CA HIS A 254 -1.98 -0.16 5.18
C HIS A 254 -3.36 -0.76 4.96
N PHE A 255 -4.34 0.10 4.75
CA PHE A 255 -5.73 -0.30 4.54
C PHE A 255 -6.34 0.42 3.35
N MET A 256 -7.22 -0.29 2.66
CA MET A 256 -8.22 0.32 1.82
C MET A 256 -9.33 0.84 2.74
N THR A 257 -9.60 2.14 2.66
CA THR A 257 -10.59 2.82 3.50
C THR A 257 -11.57 3.60 2.64
N CYS A 258 -12.75 3.84 3.15
CA CYS A 258 -13.80 4.59 2.45
C CYS A 258 -14.54 5.54 3.40
N ARG A 259 -15.33 6.43 2.83
CA ARG A 259 -16.27 7.25 3.57
C ARG A 259 -17.29 6.37 4.32
N HIS A 260 -17.80 6.85 5.45
CA HIS A 260 -18.84 6.15 6.22
C HIS A 260 -20.15 5.99 5.44
N ASP A 261 -20.42 6.91 4.49
CA ASP A 261 -21.60 6.91 3.62
C ASP A 261 -21.36 6.20 2.26
N PHE A 262 -20.28 5.41 2.14
CA PHE A 262 -19.99 4.63 0.94
C PHE A 262 -21.08 3.56 0.73
N PRO A 263 -21.55 3.28 -0.51
CA PRO A 263 -22.61 2.31 -0.73
C PRO A 263 -22.27 0.91 -0.23
N GLU A 264 -23.15 0.33 0.60
CA GLU A 264 -22.93 -0.98 1.22
C GLU A 264 -22.70 -2.08 0.18
N GLU A 265 -23.52 -2.13 -0.85
CA GLU A 265 -23.41 -3.12 -1.92
C GLU A 265 -22.07 -3.00 -2.67
N ALA A 266 -21.61 -1.77 -2.92
CA ALA A 266 -20.32 -1.57 -3.57
C ALA A 266 -19.16 -2.02 -2.67
N ALA A 267 -19.20 -1.71 -1.37
CA ALA A 267 -18.20 -2.16 -0.39
C ALA A 267 -18.16 -3.69 -0.31
N TYR A 268 -19.32 -4.35 -0.24
CA TYR A 268 -19.44 -5.80 -0.26
C TYR A 268 -18.77 -6.40 -1.50
N GLN A 269 -19.12 -5.91 -2.69
CA GLN A 269 -18.59 -6.43 -3.95
C GLN A 269 -17.08 -6.20 -4.09
N ILE A 270 -16.55 -5.07 -3.61
CA ILE A 270 -15.12 -4.78 -3.61
C ILE A 270 -14.37 -5.79 -2.75
N VAL A 271 -14.80 -5.97 -1.50
CA VAL A 271 -14.14 -6.89 -0.57
C VAL A 271 -14.26 -8.34 -1.05
N LYS A 272 -15.42 -8.74 -1.55
CA LYS A 272 -15.64 -10.04 -2.17
C LYS A 272 -14.68 -10.29 -3.33
N ALA A 273 -14.61 -9.37 -4.29
CA ALA A 273 -13.74 -9.52 -5.47
C ALA A 273 -12.26 -9.64 -5.06
N LEU A 274 -11.78 -8.79 -4.16
CA LEU A 274 -10.38 -8.81 -3.70
C LEU A 274 -10.05 -10.08 -2.90
N THR A 275 -11.01 -10.62 -2.15
CA THR A 275 -10.80 -11.84 -1.35
C THR A 275 -10.90 -13.10 -2.20
N GLU A 276 -11.91 -13.23 -3.04
CA GLU A 276 -12.12 -14.42 -3.87
C GLU A 276 -11.12 -14.53 -5.03
N HIS A 277 -10.56 -13.39 -5.48
CA HIS A 277 -9.52 -13.29 -6.52
C HIS A 277 -8.18 -12.78 -5.95
N HIS A 278 -7.87 -13.20 -4.75
CA HIS A 278 -6.66 -12.78 -4.04
C HIS A 278 -5.36 -13.15 -4.79
N LYS A 279 -5.36 -14.28 -5.49
CA LYS A 279 -4.19 -14.75 -6.27
C LYS A 279 -3.79 -13.77 -7.37
N GLU A 280 -4.76 -13.15 -8.03
CA GLU A 280 -4.54 -12.15 -9.08
C GLU A 280 -3.88 -10.89 -8.50
N LEU A 281 -4.26 -10.48 -7.29
CA LEU A 281 -3.64 -9.37 -6.60
C LEU A 281 -2.20 -9.69 -6.15
N VAL A 282 -1.97 -10.91 -5.65
CA VAL A 282 -0.63 -11.40 -5.28
C VAL A 282 0.29 -11.49 -6.50
N ALA A 283 -0.23 -11.82 -7.68
CA ALA A 283 0.55 -11.81 -8.92
C ALA A 283 1.03 -10.42 -9.35
N VAL A 284 0.31 -9.34 -8.94
CA VAL A 284 0.75 -7.96 -9.17
C VAL A 284 1.81 -7.55 -8.14
N MET A 285 1.65 -7.96 -6.89
CA MET A 285 2.54 -7.58 -5.79
C MET A 285 2.59 -8.68 -4.72
N THR A 286 3.73 -9.29 -4.52
CA THR A 286 3.91 -10.41 -3.57
C THR A 286 3.46 -10.07 -2.14
N ALA A 287 3.69 -8.84 -1.66
CA ALA A 287 3.26 -8.41 -0.33
C ALA A 287 1.73 -8.42 -0.15
N ALA A 288 0.96 -8.42 -1.26
CA ALA A 288 -0.49 -8.55 -1.22
C ALA A 288 -0.97 -9.92 -0.70
N LYS A 289 -0.07 -10.91 -0.51
CA LYS A 289 -0.37 -12.14 0.24
C LYS A 289 -0.95 -11.87 1.64
N LEU A 290 -0.68 -10.69 2.18
CA LEU A 290 -1.21 -10.23 3.47
C LEU A 290 -2.58 -9.56 3.38
N SER A 291 -3.11 -9.34 2.16
CA SER A 291 -4.41 -8.69 1.94
C SER A 291 -5.55 -9.68 2.17
N THR A 292 -5.78 -10.06 3.43
CA THR A 292 -6.77 -11.09 3.80
C THR A 292 -7.79 -10.57 4.81
N PRO A 293 -8.97 -11.21 4.91
CA PRO A 293 -9.95 -10.93 5.95
C PRO A 293 -9.40 -11.06 7.36
N GLU A 294 -8.61 -12.11 7.62
CA GLU A 294 -8.03 -12.36 8.94
C GLU A 294 -7.12 -11.20 9.38
N ASN A 295 -6.23 -10.76 8.51
CA ASN A 295 -5.36 -9.62 8.78
C ASN A 295 -6.17 -8.31 8.90
N THR A 296 -7.26 -8.19 8.13
CA THR A 296 -8.16 -7.04 8.26
C THR A 296 -8.78 -6.98 9.65
N ILE A 297 -9.29 -8.09 10.15
CA ILE A 297 -9.94 -8.18 11.46
C ILE A 297 -8.93 -7.98 12.58
N GLN A 298 -7.74 -8.58 12.45
CA GLN A 298 -6.73 -8.58 13.50
C GLN A 298 -6.04 -7.21 13.68
N TYR A 299 -5.79 -6.49 12.58
CA TYR A 299 -4.95 -5.28 12.59
C TYR A 299 -5.69 -3.98 12.28
N ASN A 300 -7.01 -4.07 12.09
CA ASN A 300 -7.83 -2.90 11.85
C ASN A 300 -7.99 -2.07 13.13
N ILE A 301 -7.86 -0.75 12.97
CA ILE A 301 -8.05 0.25 14.05
C ILE A 301 -9.28 1.14 13.83
N LEU A 302 -10.03 0.88 12.78
CA LEU A 302 -11.24 1.59 12.40
C LEU A 302 -12.46 0.67 12.50
N PRO A 303 -13.68 1.16 12.66
CA PRO A 303 -14.85 0.36 12.39
C PRO A 303 -14.83 -0.16 10.94
N LEU A 304 -15.19 -1.41 10.75
CA LEU A 304 -15.41 -1.96 9.40
C LEU A 304 -16.59 -1.26 8.72
N HIS A 305 -16.54 -1.18 7.40
CA HIS A 305 -17.70 -0.75 6.62
C HIS A 305 -18.77 -1.85 6.65
N PRO A 306 -20.09 -1.55 6.80
CA PRO A 306 -21.14 -2.56 6.86
C PRO A 306 -21.08 -3.60 5.73
N GLY A 307 -20.80 -3.20 4.50
CA GLY A 307 -20.67 -4.12 3.38
C GLY A 307 -19.46 -5.07 3.49
N ALA A 308 -18.33 -4.61 4.07
CA ALA A 308 -17.20 -5.46 4.35
C ALA A 308 -17.51 -6.43 5.49
N GLU A 309 -18.12 -5.95 6.57
CA GLU A 309 -18.53 -6.76 7.71
C GLU A 309 -19.52 -7.84 7.29
N LYS A 310 -20.53 -7.51 6.47
CA LYS A 310 -21.49 -8.46 5.92
C LYS A 310 -20.79 -9.60 5.18
N TYR A 311 -19.88 -9.30 4.26
CA TYR A 311 -19.12 -10.32 3.55
C TYR A 311 -18.29 -11.20 4.50
N PHE A 312 -17.61 -10.60 5.48
CA PHE A 312 -16.78 -11.36 6.43
C PHE A 312 -17.63 -12.29 7.31
N ARG A 313 -18.83 -11.87 7.74
CA ARG A 313 -19.79 -12.72 8.47
C ARG A 313 -20.32 -13.86 7.61
N GLU A 314 -20.74 -13.58 6.39
CA GLU A 314 -21.25 -14.60 5.45
C GLU A 314 -20.21 -15.69 5.15
N LYS A 315 -18.93 -15.35 5.15
CA LYS A 315 -17.83 -16.29 4.89
C LYS A 315 -17.25 -16.91 6.17
N GLY A 316 -17.77 -16.55 7.35
CA GLY A 316 -17.34 -17.11 8.64
C GLY A 316 -16.03 -16.55 9.19
N TYR A 317 -15.51 -15.45 8.62
CA TYR A 317 -14.33 -14.76 9.17
C TYR A 317 -14.64 -13.96 10.44
N LEU A 318 -15.87 -13.45 10.56
CA LEU A 318 -16.40 -12.80 11.76
C LEU A 318 -17.53 -13.64 12.35
N LYS A 319 -17.55 -13.76 13.70
CA LYS A 319 -18.63 -14.39 14.45
C LYS A 319 -19.86 -13.48 14.55
#